data_22ac087ce3d60123b118c4bab47a0338
#
_entry.id   22ac087ce3d60123b118c4bab47a0338
#
_cell.length_a   1.000
_cell.length_b   1.000
_cell.length_c   1.000
_cell.angle_alpha   90.00
_cell.angle_beta   90.00
_cell.angle_gamma   90.00
#
_symmetry.space_group_name_H-M   'P 1'
#
loop_
_entity.id
_entity.type
_entity.pdbx_description
1 polymer ?
#
loop_
_entity_poly.entity_id
_entity_poly.type
_entity_poly.pdbx_seq_one_letter_code
_entity_poly.pdbx_strand_id
1 'polypeptide(L)'
;QYTDTVFQIDNIRWEDTDGGEEPEDPVGGDDGWLVPNYSGYTSPTSYSGYELVWSDDFNDSEINTDNWGFDIGGSGWGNNESQFYTNRNAYTKDGMLIIRAEEEDYAGNSYTSTRLKTQGKQNFVYGRIDIRARLPEGQGIWPALWMLGKNFSEVSWPKSGEIDIMEMIGGNNRERTVHGTAHWNNGGINADYSPAYYGGSKTKTDGNTLADQFHVFSIVWTSDSIIWYLDNVQYHIMALNNSADLAPFRKEFFFIFNIAVGGNWPGYPNNSTVFPQRMVVDYVR
;
A
#
# COMPACT_ATOMS: atom_id res chain seq x y z
N GLN A 1 -11.23 -21.20 -32.52
CA GLN A 1 -12.13 -21.51 -31.38
C GLN A 1 -11.29 -21.45 -30.14
N TYR A 2 -11.37 -20.32 -29.43
CA TYR A 2 -10.81 -20.17 -28.09
C TYR A 2 -11.92 -20.53 -27.10
N THR A 3 -11.67 -21.50 -26.27
CA THR A 3 -12.57 -21.88 -25.18
C THR A 3 -12.29 -20.95 -23.99
N ASP A 4 -13.29 -20.13 -23.67
CA ASP A 4 -13.31 -19.31 -22.44
C ASP A 4 -13.32 -20.23 -21.21
N THR A 5 -12.26 -20.18 -20.44
CA THR A 5 -12.23 -20.77 -19.11
C THR A 5 -12.60 -19.68 -18.11
N VAL A 6 -13.86 -19.66 -17.71
CA VAL A 6 -14.37 -18.81 -16.64
C VAL A 6 -13.82 -19.36 -15.32
N PHE A 7 -12.96 -18.65 -14.65
CA PHE A 7 -12.61 -18.93 -13.27
C PHE A 7 -13.67 -18.32 -12.35
N GLN A 8 -14.56 -19.16 -11.83
CA GLN A 8 -15.40 -18.82 -10.69
C GLN A 8 -14.53 -18.87 -9.43
N ILE A 9 -14.37 -17.72 -8.76
CA ILE A 9 -13.87 -17.68 -7.39
C ILE A 9 -15.09 -17.80 -6.48
N ASP A 10 -15.48 -19.02 -6.17
CA ASP A 10 -16.46 -19.30 -5.12
C ASP A 10 -15.79 -19.18 -3.74
N ASN A 11 -16.41 -18.36 -2.90
CA ASN A 11 -16.36 -18.33 -1.44
C ASN A 11 -15.31 -19.21 -0.77
N ILE A 12 -14.11 -18.68 -0.52
CA ILE A 12 -13.18 -19.31 0.40
C ILE A 12 -13.65 -18.97 1.82
N ARG A 13 -14.39 -19.89 2.43
CA ARG A 13 -14.53 -19.97 3.88
C ARG A 13 -13.26 -20.58 4.42
N TRP A 14 -12.56 -19.85 5.27
CA TRP A 14 -11.48 -20.40 6.07
C TRP A 14 -12.13 -21.25 7.17
N GLU A 15 -12.08 -22.56 7.05
CA GLU A 15 -12.28 -23.46 8.20
C GLU A 15 -10.91 -23.63 8.86
N ASP A 16 -10.84 -23.26 10.15
CA ASP A 16 -9.72 -23.61 11.02
C ASP A 16 -9.60 -25.13 11.09
N THR A 17 -8.66 -25.69 10.37
CA THR A 17 -8.25 -27.08 10.55
C THR A 17 -6.77 -27.13 10.88
N ASP A 18 -6.57 -27.64 12.08
CA ASP A 18 -5.36 -28.14 12.73
C ASP A 18 -4.58 -27.15 13.59
N GLY A 19 -4.71 -27.43 14.90
CA GLY A 19 -3.83 -26.97 15.97
C GLY A 19 -2.39 -27.51 15.84
N GLY A 20 -1.69 -27.07 14.80
CA GLY A 20 -0.25 -27.03 14.79
C GLY A 20 0.17 -25.80 15.57
N GLU A 21 0.93 -25.96 16.63
CA GLU A 21 1.64 -24.86 17.28
C GLU A 21 2.39 -24.13 16.18
N GLU A 22 1.96 -22.86 15.89
CA GLU A 22 2.78 -21.97 15.09
C GLU A 22 4.16 -21.95 15.77
N PRO A 23 5.28 -22.10 15.02
CA PRO A 23 6.59 -21.93 15.64
C PRO A 23 6.55 -20.57 16.34
N GLU A 24 6.89 -20.54 17.63
CA GLU A 24 7.11 -19.33 18.40
C GLU A 24 8.33 -18.63 17.75
N ASP A 25 8.07 -17.93 16.66
CA ASP A 25 9.03 -17.02 16.09
C ASP A 25 9.22 -15.85 17.04
N PRO A 26 10.43 -15.44 17.32
CA PRO A 26 10.66 -14.23 18.06
C PRO A 26 9.88 -13.13 17.36
N VAL A 27 8.95 -12.52 18.06
CA VAL A 27 8.25 -11.30 17.68
C VAL A 27 9.23 -10.45 16.88
N GLY A 28 8.89 -10.07 15.64
CA GLY A 28 9.78 -9.41 14.69
C GLY A 28 10.56 -8.29 15.35
N GLY A 29 11.69 -8.67 15.95
CA GLY A 29 12.48 -7.81 16.82
C GLY A 29 13.35 -6.91 15.98
N ASP A 30 13.67 -5.79 16.55
CA ASP A 30 14.75 -4.90 16.12
C ASP A 30 16.01 -5.73 15.80
N ASP A 31 16.30 -5.87 14.51
CA ASP A 31 17.49 -6.55 14.00
C ASP A 31 18.77 -5.70 14.15
N GLY A 32 18.69 -4.60 14.94
CA GLY A 32 19.77 -3.65 15.11
C GLY A 32 19.95 -2.67 13.94
N TRP A 33 19.10 -2.79 12.91
CA TRP A 33 19.14 -1.85 11.79
C TRP A 33 18.72 -0.46 12.25
N LEU A 34 19.53 0.53 11.90
CA LEU A 34 19.27 1.94 12.19
C LEU A 34 18.67 2.59 10.93
N VAL A 35 17.68 3.43 11.12
CA VAL A 35 17.15 4.26 10.03
C VAL A 35 18.28 5.19 9.57
N PRO A 36 18.85 5.02 8.37
CA PRO A 36 20.14 5.63 8.03
C PRO A 36 20.08 7.13 7.84
N ASN A 37 18.92 7.71 7.65
CA ASN A 37 18.80 9.14 7.36
C ASN A 37 17.36 9.63 7.57
N TYR A 38 17.17 10.56 8.48
CA TYR A 38 15.88 11.21 8.76
C TYR A 38 15.61 12.43 7.87
N SER A 39 16.53 12.77 6.96
CA SER A 39 16.37 13.90 6.05
C SER A 39 15.25 13.66 5.04
N GLY A 40 14.85 14.73 4.40
CA GLY A 40 13.82 14.74 3.38
C GLY A 40 12.71 15.74 3.69
N TYR A 41 11.71 15.75 2.83
CA TYR A 41 10.60 16.66 2.97
C TYR A 41 9.73 16.29 4.18
N THR A 42 9.20 17.31 4.86
CA THR A 42 8.22 17.18 5.95
C THR A 42 7.03 18.07 5.64
N SER A 43 5.81 17.54 5.77
CA SER A 43 4.61 18.34 5.59
C SER A 43 4.45 19.37 6.71
N PRO A 44 3.78 20.51 6.46
CA PRO A 44 3.35 21.41 7.52
C PRO A 44 2.52 20.66 8.58
N THR A 45 2.60 21.12 9.82
CA THR A 45 1.79 20.56 10.93
C THR A 45 0.31 20.94 10.85
N SER A 46 -0.01 21.95 10.03
CA SER A 46 -1.39 22.39 9.79
C SER A 46 -1.52 23.03 8.41
N TYR A 47 -2.73 22.97 7.86
CA TYR A 47 -3.11 23.59 6.60
C TYR A 47 -4.29 24.53 6.83
N SER A 48 -4.29 25.71 6.20
CA SER A 48 -5.41 26.64 6.28
C SER A 48 -6.68 25.98 5.68
N GLY A 49 -7.77 25.99 6.45
CA GLY A 49 -9.03 25.40 6.05
C GLY A 49 -9.16 23.89 6.28
N TYR A 50 -8.16 23.27 6.93
CA TYR A 50 -8.21 21.86 7.33
C TYR A 50 -8.07 21.73 8.86
N GLU A 51 -8.72 20.73 9.41
CA GLU A 51 -8.56 20.26 10.78
C GLU A 51 -7.94 18.85 10.75
N LEU A 52 -6.97 18.57 11.66
CA LEU A 52 -6.41 17.25 11.81
C LEU A 52 -7.46 16.35 12.50
N VAL A 53 -8.01 15.38 11.77
CA VAL A 53 -9.04 14.48 12.28
C VAL A 53 -8.48 13.15 12.77
N TRP A 54 -7.32 12.73 12.25
CA TRP A 54 -6.63 11.52 12.65
C TRP A 54 -5.17 11.55 12.23
N SER A 55 -4.32 10.92 13.02
CA SER A 55 -2.93 10.65 12.69
C SER A 55 -2.43 9.40 13.39
N ASP A 56 -1.40 8.79 12.81
CA ASP A 56 -0.53 7.84 13.48
C ASP A 56 0.93 8.25 13.19
N ASP A 57 1.64 8.65 14.23
CA ASP A 57 3.04 9.03 14.17
C ASP A 57 3.95 7.88 14.69
N PHE A 58 3.39 6.67 14.84
CA PHE A 58 4.06 5.40 15.23
C PHE A 58 4.99 5.49 16.44
N ASN A 59 4.65 6.37 17.40
CA ASN A 59 5.45 6.61 18.62
C ASN A 59 5.31 5.54 19.69
N ASP A 60 4.32 4.65 19.54
CA ASP A 60 4.13 3.53 20.46
C ASP A 60 5.23 2.47 20.29
N SER A 61 5.51 1.70 21.33
CA SER A 61 6.51 0.62 21.30
C SER A 61 6.12 -0.55 20.43
N GLU A 62 4.83 -0.64 20.07
CA GLU A 62 4.22 -1.67 19.23
C GLU A 62 3.23 -1.04 18.25
N ILE A 63 2.93 -1.74 17.16
CA ILE A 63 1.90 -1.30 16.22
C ILE A 63 0.55 -1.26 16.95
N ASN A 64 -0.09 -0.09 16.92
CA ASN A 64 -1.39 0.10 17.57
C ASN A 64 -2.49 -0.72 16.88
N THR A 65 -2.88 -1.83 17.50
CA THR A 65 -3.87 -2.74 16.94
C THR A 65 -5.32 -2.21 16.99
N ASP A 66 -5.57 -1.07 17.64
CA ASP A 66 -6.86 -0.37 17.53
C ASP A 66 -6.97 0.37 16.18
N ASN A 67 -5.84 0.73 15.58
CA ASN A 67 -5.77 1.38 14.27
C ASN A 67 -5.48 0.37 13.14
N TRP A 68 -4.62 -0.62 13.39
CA TRP A 68 -4.08 -1.49 12.36
C TRP A 68 -4.41 -2.97 12.57
N GLY A 69 -4.62 -3.67 11.48
CA GLY A 69 -4.68 -5.12 11.38
C GLY A 69 -3.78 -5.60 10.26
N PHE A 70 -3.69 -6.91 10.08
CA PHE A 70 -2.80 -7.53 9.09
C PHE A 70 -3.61 -8.40 8.13
N ASP A 71 -3.19 -8.41 6.87
CA ASP A 71 -3.54 -9.48 5.93
C ASP A 71 -2.45 -10.55 6.00
N ILE A 72 -2.85 -11.82 6.11
CA ILE A 72 -1.95 -12.96 6.21
C ILE A 72 -2.20 -13.89 5.02
N GLY A 73 -1.12 -14.36 4.39
CA GLY A 73 -1.21 -15.32 3.29
C GLY A 73 -0.26 -15.08 2.14
N GLY A 74 -0.13 -16.09 1.26
CA GLY A 74 0.83 -16.12 0.14
C GLY A 74 0.22 -16.56 -1.19
N SER A 75 -1.06 -16.26 -1.45
CA SER A 75 -1.77 -16.74 -2.65
C SER A 75 -1.55 -15.89 -3.92
N GLY A 76 -0.49 -15.05 -3.97
CA GLY A 76 -0.17 -14.20 -5.12
C GLY A 76 -0.99 -12.91 -5.22
N TRP A 77 -1.94 -12.67 -4.33
CA TRP A 77 -2.70 -11.43 -4.10
C TRP A 77 -3.28 -10.78 -5.37
N GLY A 78 -3.62 -11.60 -6.38
CA GLY A 78 -4.18 -11.15 -7.66
C GLY A 78 -3.15 -10.69 -8.70
N ASN A 79 -1.87 -10.55 -8.33
CA ASN A 79 -0.80 -10.00 -9.17
C ASN A 79 0.35 -10.98 -9.42
N ASN A 80 0.22 -12.27 -9.03
CA ASN A 80 1.31 -13.25 -9.02
C ASN A 80 2.51 -12.81 -8.15
N GLU A 81 2.21 -12.16 -7.04
CA GLU A 81 3.20 -11.77 -6.04
C GLU A 81 3.82 -13.00 -5.37
N SER A 82 5.09 -12.93 -4.98
CA SER A 82 5.88 -14.08 -4.51
C SER A 82 5.97 -14.19 -2.99
N GLN A 83 5.65 -13.13 -2.25
CA GLN A 83 5.76 -13.13 -0.79
C GLN A 83 4.56 -13.79 -0.10
N PHE A 84 4.81 -14.30 1.10
CA PHE A 84 3.79 -14.54 2.10
C PHE A 84 3.71 -13.32 3.02
N TYR A 85 2.54 -12.71 3.18
CA TYR A 85 2.35 -11.65 4.16
C TYR A 85 2.13 -12.21 5.56
N THR A 86 2.87 -11.66 6.52
CA THR A 86 2.82 -12.02 7.94
C THR A 86 2.67 -10.76 8.79
N ASN A 87 2.36 -10.92 10.07
CA ASN A 87 2.39 -9.82 11.06
C ASN A 87 3.80 -9.58 11.64
N ARG A 88 4.73 -10.51 11.51
CA ARG A 88 6.09 -10.44 12.07
C ARG A 88 7.06 -9.57 11.27
N ASN A 89 6.72 -9.23 10.03
CA ASN A 89 7.56 -8.40 9.17
C ASN A 89 7.28 -6.89 9.32
N ALA A 90 6.51 -6.47 10.32
CA ALA A 90 6.31 -5.06 10.64
C ALA A 90 6.45 -4.82 12.13
N TYR A 91 7.05 -3.68 12.48
CA TYR A 91 7.28 -3.26 13.86
C TYR A 91 7.43 -1.73 13.93
N THR A 92 7.33 -1.17 15.14
CA THR A 92 7.65 0.24 15.39
C THR A 92 9.05 0.37 15.98
N LYS A 93 9.77 1.37 15.53
CA LYS A 93 11.12 1.71 16.03
C LYS A 93 11.41 3.20 15.85
N ASP A 94 11.93 3.83 16.87
CA ASP A 94 12.35 5.25 16.85
C ASP A 94 11.24 6.20 16.36
N GLY A 95 9.98 5.92 16.71
CA GLY A 95 8.83 6.71 16.27
C GLY A 95 8.47 6.50 14.80
N MET A 96 8.71 5.32 14.23
CA MET A 96 8.39 4.99 12.85
C MET A 96 7.86 3.58 12.73
N LEU A 97 6.99 3.36 11.75
CA LEU A 97 6.60 2.04 11.28
C LEU A 97 7.64 1.53 10.28
N ILE A 98 8.16 0.34 10.53
CA ILE A 98 9.04 -0.39 9.62
C ILE A 98 8.27 -1.56 9.04
N ILE A 99 8.15 -1.64 7.72
CA ILE A 99 7.68 -2.82 6.99
C ILE A 99 8.90 -3.43 6.31
N ARG A 100 9.14 -4.73 6.53
CA ARG A 100 10.32 -5.44 6.08
C ARG A 100 9.94 -6.56 5.10
N ALA A 101 10.53 -6.56 3.92
CA ALA A 101 10.49 -7.69 2.99
C ALA A 101 11.78 -8.49 3.10
N GLU A 102 11.68 -9.80 3.23
CA GLU A 102 12.79 -10.73 3.42
C GLU A 102 12.79 -11.84 2.38
N GLU A 103 13.99 -12.33 2.09
CA GLU A 103 14.19 -13.57 1.33
C GLU A 103 14.34 -14.71 2.35
N GLU A 104 13.29 -15.49 2.49
CA GLU A 104 13.23 -16.64 3.37
C GLU A 104 12.14 -17.61 2.92
N ASP A 105 12.36 -18.90 3.09
CA ASP A 105 11.33 -19.90 2.80
C ASP A 105 10.30 -19.94 3.94
N TYR A 106 9.06 -19.57 3.63
CA TYR A 106 7.95 -19.56 4.58
C TYR A 106 6.65 -19.99 3.92
N ALA A 107 5.99 -21.01 4.47
CA ALA A 107 4.69 -21.52 4.00
C ALA A 107 4.60 -21.74 2.47
N GLY A 108 5.69 -22.20 1.85
CA GLY A 108 5.78 -22.47 0.42
C GLY A 108 6.09 -21.26 -0.47
N ASN A 109 6.33 -20.11 0.12
CA ASN A 109 6.81 -18.90 -0.56
C ASN A 109 8.29 -18.68 -0.23
N SER A 110 9.05 -18.05 -1.14
CA SER A 110 10.48 -17.75 -0.95
C SER A 110 10.75 -16.35 -0.39
N TYR A 111 9.71 -15.61 -0.08
CA TYR A 111 9.78 -14.26 0.49
C TYR A 111 8.68 -14.08 1.53
N THR A 112 8.98 -13.25 2.54
CA THR A 112 7.96 -12.75 3.47
C THR A 112 7.92 -11.24 3.45
N SER A 113 6.78 -10.67 3.82
CA SER A 113 6.57 -9.24 3.97
C SER A 113 5.36 -8.97 4.88
N THR A 114 4.94 -7.72 4.97
CA THR A 114 3.72 -7.35 5.68
C THR A 114 2.79 -6.51 4.80
N ARG A 115 1.48 -6.72 4.99
CA ARG A 115 0.40 -5.89 4.49
C ARG A 115 -0.48 -5.48 5.67
N LEU A 116 -0.27 -4.22 6.14
CA LEU A 116 -1.09 -3.61 7.18
C LEU A 116 -2.31 -2.96 6.58
N LYS A 117 -3.42 -2.92 7.35
CA LYS A 117 -4.65 -2.25 6.94
C LYS A 117 -5.41 -1.65 8.12
N THR A 118 -6.15 -0.58 7.84
CA THR A 118 -7.08 0.00 8.84
C THR A 118 -8.53 -0.49 8.65
N GLN A 119 -8.77 -1.52 7.85
CA GLN A 119 -10.09 -2.10 7.58
C GLN A 119 -10.82 -2.46 8.87
N GLY A 120 -12.06 -1.96 9.01
CA GLY A 120 -12.89 -2.21 10.20
C GLY A 120 -12.49 -1.40 11.43
N LYS A 121 -11.48 -0.55 11.33
CA LYS A 121 -10.91 0.26 12.42
C LYS A 121 -11.01 1.76 12.10
N GLN A 122 -10.31 2.24 11.08
CA GLN A 122 -10.31 3.63 10.64
C GLN A 122 -10.73 3.73 9.17
N ASN A 123 -11.62 4.68 8.86
CA ASN A 123 -12.09 4.92 7.50
C ASN A 123 -12.23 6.42 7.29
N PHE A 124 -11.98 6.87 6.08
CA PHE A 124 -11.96 8.28 5.72
C PHE A 124 -12.73 8.52 4.42
N VAL A 125 -13.34 9.68 4.31
CA VAL A 125 -13.93 10.19 3.08
C VAL A 125 -13.53 11.65 2.94
N TYR A 126 -12.90 11.99 1.80
CA TYR A 126 -12.40 13.32 1.50
C TYR A 126 -11.31 13.83 2.46
N GLY A 127 -10.79 15.00 2.15
CA GLY A 127 -9.76 15.67 2.92
C GLY A 127 -8.38 15.57 2.29
N ARG A 128 -7.39 15.99 3.04
CA ARG A 128 -5.98 15.85 2.70
C ARG A 128 -5.39 14.69 3.50
N ILE A 129 -4.63 13.86 2.81
CA ILE A 129 -3.86 12.77 3.41
C ILE A 129 -2.39 13.03 3.09
N ASP A 130 -1.55 13.06 4.11
CA ASP A 130 -0.10 13.13 4.00
C ASP A 130 0.52 11.89 4.63
N ILE A 131 1.35 11.16 3.88
CA ILE A 131 2.13 10.02 4.37
C ILE A 131 3.61 10.32 4.12
N ARG A 132 4.39 10.42 5.21
CA ARG A 132 5.83 10.60 5.10
C ARG A 132 6.51 9.25 5.18
N ALA A 133 7.17 8.86 4.09
CA ALA A 133 7.84 7.57 4.03
C ALA A 133 9.15 7.64 3.26
N ARG A 134 10.04 6.68 3.56
CA ARG A 134 11.22 6.33 2.79
C ARG A 134 10.99 4.95 2.19
N LEU A 135 11.18 4.82 0.89
CA LEU A 135 10.84 3.61 0.15
C LEU A 135 11.99 2.61 0.10
N PRO A 136 11.70 1.29 -0.04
CA PRO A 136 12.69 0.28 -0.41
C PRO A 136 13.12 0.43 -1.87
N GLU A 137 14.16 -0.31 -2.29
CA GLU A 137 14.63 -0.32 -3.67
C GLU A 137 15.00 -1.74 -4.12
N GLY A 138 15.21 -1.93 -5.42
CA GLY A 138 15.68 -3.18 -5.99
C GLY A 138 14.69 -3.83 -6.94
N GLN A 139 15.21 -4.61 -7.89
CA GLN A 139 14.39 -5.31 -8.88
C GLN A 139 13.35 -6.20 -8.21
N GLY A 140 12.09 -6.06 -8.63
CA GLY A 140 10.97 -6.86 -8.12
C GLY A 140 10.38 -6.38 -6.80
N ILE A 141 10.86 -5.28 -6.22
CA ILE A 141 10.31 -4.67 -5.01
C ILE A 141 9.19 -3.69 -5.39
N TRP A 142 8.05 -3.81 -4.71
CA TRP A 142 6.85 -3.04 -5.01
C TRP A 142 6.16 -2.55 -3.73
N PRO A 143 6.62 -1.43 -3.17
CA PRO A 143 5.94 -0.78 -2.06
C PRO A 143 4.68 -0.05 -2.53
N ALA A 144 3.65 -0.06 -1.68
CA ALA A 144 2.42 0.68 -1.88
C ALA A 144 1.87 1.27 -0.58
N LEU A 145 1.38 2.50 -0.69
CA LEU A 145 0.60 3.22 0.32
C LEU A 145 -0.72 3.61 -0.36
N TRP A 146 -1.80 2.92 -0.05
CA TRP A 146 -3.01 2.93 -0.82
C TRP A 146 -4.26 2.71 0.01
N MET A 147 -5.43 2.76 -0.62
CA MET A 147 -6.71 2.65 0.05
C MET A 147 -7.69 1.81 -0.77
N LEU A 148 -8.54 1.04 -0.07
CA LEU A 148 -9.72 0.38 -0.65
C LEU A 148 -11.01 0.92 -0.03
N GLY A 149 -12.09 0.89 -0.81
CA GLY A 149 -13.41 1.24 -0.32
C GLY A 149 -13.84 0.37 0.85
N LYS A 150 -14.42 0.99 1.90
CA LYS A 150 -14.87 0.34 3.14
C LYS A 150 -15.76 -0.88 2.89
N ASN A 151 -16.55 -0.84 1.82
CA ASN A 151 -17.47 -1.91 1.43
C ASN A 151 -16.79 -3.03 0.60
N PHE A 152 -15.46 -3.08 0.55
CA PHE A 152 -14.71 -4.10 -0.20
C PHE A 152 -15.16 -5.52 0.10
N SER A 153 -15.41 -5.86 1.36
CA SER A 153 -15.88 -7.22 1.76
C SER A 153 -17.27 -7.57 1.22
N GLU A 154 -18.06 -6.57 0.79
CA GLU A 154 -19.42 -6.77 0.29
C GLU A 154 -19.46 -6.85 -1.24
N VAL A 155 -18.65 -6.02 -1.92
CA VAL A 155 -18.76 -5.82 -3.36
C VAL A 155 -17.52 -6.24 -4.14
N SER A 156 -16.42 -6.53 -3.45
CA SER A 156 -15.12 -6.90 -4.00
C SER A 156 -14.49 -5.80 -4.90
N TRP A 157 -13.26 -6.05 -5.32
CA TRP A 157 -12.54 -5.25 -6.30
C TRP A 157 -13.06 -5.54 -7.72
N PRO A 158 -13.14 -4.54 -8.63
CA PRO A 158 -12.83 -3.12 -8.45
C PRO A 158 -14.06 -2.27 -8.06
N LYS A 159 -15.18 -2.89 -7.71
CA LYS A 159 -16.46 -2.22 -7.41
C LYS A 159 -16.41 -1.38 -6.13
N SER A 160 -15.54 -1.73 -5.20
CA SER A 160 -15.29 -0.93 -3.98
C SER A 160 -14.59 0.39 -4.28
N GLY A 161 -13.88 0.49 -5.39
CA GLY A 161 -12.91 1.54 -5.68
C GLY A 161 -11.58 1.29 -4.96
N GLU A 162 -10.50 1.85 -5.53
CA GLU A 162 -9.13 1.84 -5.02
C GLU A 162 -8.48 3.18 -5.29
N ILE A 163 -7.70 3.70 -4.36
CA ILE A 163 -6.90 4.92 -4.50
C ILE A 163 -5.47 4.60 -4.08
N ASP A 164 -4.56 4.60 -5.05
CA ASP A 164 -3.14 4.43 -4.80
C ASP A 164 -2.51 5.80 -4.60
N ILE A 165 -2.21 6.12 -3.33
CA ILE A 165 -1.57 7.39 -2.97
C ILE A 165 -0.13 7.38 -3.46
N MET A 166 0.53 6.24 -3.30
CA MET A 166 1.89 5.99 -3.75
C MET A 166 2.07 4.53 -4.12
N GLU A 167 2.56 4.30 -5.31
CA GLU A 167 3.18 3.05 -5.73
C GLU A 167 4.54 3.34 -6.36
N MET A 168 5.46 2.43 -6.21
CA MET A 168 6.77 2.44 -6.89
C MET A 168 7.14 1.00 -7.24
N ILE A 169 7.77 0.80 -8.37
CA ILE A 169 8.34 -0.49 -8.74
C ILE A 169 9.87 -0.36 -8.88
N GLY A 170 10.58 -1.27 -8.27
CA GLY A 170 12.03 -1.23 -8.26
C GLY A 170 12.68 -1.86 -9.49
N GLY A 171 13.98 -1.61 -9.65
CA GLY A 171 14.82 -2.08 -10.75
C GLY A 171 14.80 -1.17 -11.99
N ASN A 172 15.87 -1.19 -12.75
CA ASN A 172 16.02 -0.44 -14.00
C ASN A 172 15.83 1.09 -13.85
N ASN A 173 16.29 1.68 -12.75
CA ASN A 173 16.12 3.10 -12.38
C ASN A 173 14.65 3.56 -12.21
N ARG A 174 13.72 2.63 -11.97
CA ARG A 174 12.32 2.96 -11.72
C ARG A 174 12.06 3.49 -10.31
N GLU A 175 13.00 3.30 -9.38
CA GLU A 175 12.97 3.80 -8.00
C GLU A 175 12.89 5.33 -7.87
N ARG A 176 12.96 6.03 -8.98
CA ARG A 176 12.78 7.49 -9.07
C ARG A 176 11.36 7.91 -9.38
N THR A 177 10.48 6.96 -9.71
CA THR A 177 9.15 7.26 -10.23
C THR A 177 8.09 6.82 -9.23
N VAL A 178 7.32 7.79 -8.73
CA VAL A 178 6.09 7.54 -8.01
C VAL A 178 4.92 7.47 -8.98
N HIS A 179 4.00 6.56 -8.72
CA HIS A 179 2.72 6.43 -9.42
C HIS A 179 1.58 6.73 -8.44
N GLY A 180 0.55 7.41 -8.93
CA GLY A 180 -0.71 7.62 -8.23
C GLY A 180 -1.84 7.25 -9.15
N THR A 181 -2.77 6.39 -8.68
CA THR A 181 -3.79 5.78 -9.52
C THR A 181 -5.12 5.73 -8.78
N ALA A 182 -6.21 5.70 -9.52
CA ALA A 182 -7.52 5.33 -9.01
C ALA A 182 -8.09 4.22 -9.88
N HIS A 183 -8.68 3.18 -9.26
CA HIS A 183 -9.30 2.05 -9.96
C HIS A 183 -10.78 1.93 -9.58
N TRP A 184 -11.61 1.56 -10.55
CA TRP A 184 -13.05 1.37 -10.38
C TRP A 184 -13.61 0.34 -11.34
N ASN A 185 -14.91 0.06 -11.23
CA ASN A 185 -15.63 -0.78 -12.18
C ASN A 185 -16.45 0.08 -13.15
N ASN A 186 -16.25 -0.08 -14.45
CA ASN A 186 -17.11 0.56 -15.45
C ASN A 186 -18.56 0.09 -15.29
N GLY A 187 -19.51 1.03 -15.36
CA GLY A 187 -20.92 0.77 -15.11
C GLY A 187 -21.30 0.73 -13.63
N GLY A 188 -20.33 0.96 -12.73
CA GLY A 188 -20.53 1.04 -11.29
C GLY A 188 -20.73 -0.31 -10.60
N ILE A 189 -21.28 -0.27 -9.38
CA ILE A 189 -21.36 -1.42 -8.46
C ILE A 189 -22.25 -2.56 -8.96
N ASN A 190 -23.27 -2.24 -9.73
CA ASN A 190 -24.25 -3.22 -10.24
C ASN A 190 -23.90 -3.79 -11.61
N ALA A 191 -22.86 -3.29 -12.25
CA ALA A 191 -22.42 -3.79 -13.56
C ALA A 191 -21.55 -5.05 -13.42
N ASP A 192 -21.37 -5.75 -14.54
CA ASP A 192 -20.42 -6.85 -14.64
C ASP A 192 -19.00 -6.39 -14.34
N TYR A 193 -18.11 -7.34 -14.08
CA TYR A 193 -16.68 -7.06 -13.83
C TYR A 193 -16.04 -6.40 -15.04
N SER A 194 -15.70 -5.14 -14.91
CA SER A 194 -15.09 -4.32 -15.97
C SER A 194 -14.13 -3.29 -15.36
N PRO A 195 -12.92 -3.73 -14.94
CA PRO A 195 -11.98 -2.86 -14.26
C PRO A 195 -11.50 -1.72 -15.17
N ALA A 196 -11.43 -0.53 -14.62
CA ALA A 196 -10.90 0.67 -15.24
C ALA A 196 -9.99 1.40 -14.26
N TYR A 197 -9.11 2.22 -14.80
CA TYR A 197 -8.22 3.04 -13.98
C TYR A 197 -7.88 4.37 -14.65
N TYR A 198 -7.44 5.32 -13.85
CA TYR A 198 -6.84 6.56 -14.30
C TYR A 198 -5.68 6.93 -13.38
N GLY A 199 -4.48 7.01 -13.94
CA GLY A 199 -3.26 7.23 -13.17
C GLY A 199 -2.30 8.21 -13.82
N GLY A 200 -1.40 8.73 -13.00
CA GLY A 200 -0.29 9.58 -13.41
C GLY A 200 0.96 9.24 -12.61
N SER A 201 2.08 9.78 -13.04
CA SER A 201 3.36 9.52 -12.39
C SER A 201 4.25 10.76 -12.37
N LYS A 202 5.22 10.75 -11.44
CA LYS A 202 6.27 11.76 -11.37
C LYS A 202 7.62 11.08 -11.18
N THR A 203 8.53 11.35 -12.09
CA THR A 203 9.93 10.92 -12.01
C THR A 203 10.79 12.05 -11.44
N LYS A 204 11.61 11.76 -10.43
CA LYS A 204 12.63 12.68 -9.92
C LYS A 204 13.73 12.87 -10.94
N THR A 205 14.15 14.13 -11.13
CA THR A 205 15.18 14.52 -12.11
C THR A 205 16.49 14.98 -11.47
N ASP A 206 16.54 14.99 -10.12
CA ASP A 206 17.70 15.43 -9.33
C ASP A 206 18.80 14.36 -9.19
N GLY A 207 18.61 13.19 -9.77
CA GLY A 207 19.57 12.09 -9.69
C GLY A 207 19.29 11.11 -8.55
N ASN A 208 18.48 11.48 -7.56
CA ASN A 208 18.18 10.69 -6.37
C ASN A 208 16.97 9.75 -6.60
N THR A 209 16.90 8.68 -5.81
CA THR A 209 15.75 7.77 -5.76
C THR A 209 14.74 8.20 -4.67
N LEU A 210 13.62 7.50 -4.59
CA LEU A 210 12.65 7.64 -3.50
C LEU A 210 13.11 6.89 -2.23
N ALA A 211 14.24 6.17 -2.32
CA ALA A 211 14.87 5.44 -1.21
C ALA A 211 15.98 6.24 -0.50
N ASP A 212 16.48 7.34 -1.10
CA ASP A 212 17.62 8.10 -0.56
C ASP A 212 17.26 8.91 0.69
N GLN A 213 16.01 9.35 0.79
CA GLN A 213 15.49 10.19 1.88
C GLN A 213 13.99 10.02 2.04
N PHE A 214 13.43 10.61 3.11
CA PHE A 214 11.99 10.67 3.29
C PHE A 214 11.32 11.63 2.31
N HIS A 215 10.17 11.22 1.82
CA HIS A 215 9.28 12.00 0.97
C HIS A 215 7.88 12.03 1.58
N VAL A 216 7.10 13.05 1.25
CA VAL A 216 5.68 13.10 1.60
C VAL A 216 4.85 12.82 0.37
N PHE A 217 4.15 11.70 0.40
CA PHE A 217 3.17 11.29 -0.60
C PHE A 217 1.80 11.73 -0.13
N SER A 218 1.11 12.53 -0.95
CA SER A 218 -0.16 13.10 -0.51
C SER A 218 -1.23 13.02 -1.58
N ILE A 219 -2.48 12.98 -1.10
CA ILE A 219 -3.64 13.31 -1.92
C ILE A 219 -4.45 14.44 -1.28
N VAL A 220 -5.09 15.23 -2.13
CA VAL A 220 -6.23 16.09 -1.76
C VAL A 220 -7.44 15.52 -2.48
N TRP A 221 -8.36 14.99 -1.70
CA TRP A 221 -9.54 14.31 -2.19
C TRP A 221 -10.81 15.06 -1.78
N THR A 222 -11.60 15.39 -2.77
CA THR A 222 -12.88 16.11 -2.62
C THR A 222 -13.99 15.36 -3.35
N SER A 223 -15.22 15.86 -3.31
CA SER A 223 -16.33 15.37 -4.13
C SER A 223 -16.07 15.50 -5.64
N ASP A 224 -15.18 16.40 -6.04
CA ASP A 224 -15.00 16.83 -7.43
C ASP A 224 -13.68 16.34 -8.04
N SER A 225 -12.71 15.95 -7.20
CA SER A 225 -11.39 15.52 -7.69
C SER A 225 -10.58 14.76 -6.65
N ILE A 226 -9.62 13.98 -7.13
CA ILE A 226 -8.48 13.47 -6.37
C ILE A 226 -7.23 14.06 -7.01
N ILE A 227 -6.36 14.67 -6.20
CA ILE A 227 -5.15 15.35 -6.65
C ILE A 227 -3.96 14.73 -5.92
N TRP A 228 -2.95 14.27 -6.64
CA TRP A 228 -1.76 13.64 -6.07
C TRP A 228 -0.56 14.59 -6.03
N TYR A 229 0.20 14.49 -4.95
CA TYR A 229 1.39 15.31 -4.70
C TYR A 229 2.57 14.45 -4.26
N LEU A 230 3.77 14.83 -4.70
CA LEU A 230 5.04 14.41 -4.14
C LEU A 230 5.73 15.64 -3.54
N ASP A 231 6.05 15.61 -2.24
CA ASP A 231 6.69 16.73 -1.52
C ASP A 231 5.95 18.07 -1.74
N ASN A 232 4.63 18.02 -1.64
CA ASN A 232 3.70 19.13 -1.87
C ASN A 232 3.72 19.71 -3.30
N VAL A 233 4.33 19.01 -4.27
CA VAL A 233 4.28 19.37 -5.67
C VAL A 233 3.27 18.49 -6.39
N GLN A 234 2.18 19.09 -6.88
CA GLN A 234 1.17 18.35 -7.64
C GLN A 234 1.77 17.71 -8.89
N TYR A 235 1.41 16.45 -9.15
CA TYR A 235 1.82 15.76 -10.38
C TYR A 235 0.66 15.10 -11.14
N HIS A 236 -0.46 14.84 -10.49
CA HIS A 236 -1.61 14.21 -11.14
C HIS A 236 -2.92 14.76 -10.57
N ILE A 237 -3.99 14.72 -11.37
CA ILE A 237 -5.35 15.07 -10.98
C ILE A 237 -6.34 14.21 -11.75
N MET A 238 -7.32 13.68 -11.04
CA MET A 238 -8.49 13.01 -11.59
C MET A 238 -9.74 13.81 -11.21
N ALA A 239 -10.50 14.25 -12.21
CA ALA A 239 -11.81 14.85 -11.99
C ALA A 239 -12.85 13.78 -11.68
N LEU A 240 -13.65 13.98 -10.66
CA LEU A 240 -14.76 13.12 -10.28
C LEU A 240 -16.06 13.71 -10.78
N ASN A 241 -16.70 13.05 -11.73
CA ASN A 241 -18.05 13.39 -12.20
C ASN A 241 -19.12 12.54 -11.47
N ASN A 242 -20.39 12.85 -11.66
CA ASN A 242 -21.50 12.15 -11.01
C ASN A 242 -21.90 10.83 -11.70
N SER A 243 -21.03 10.23 -12.51
CA SER A 243 -21.30 8.91 -13.09
C SER A 243 -21.39 7.81 -12.02
N ALA A 244 -22.09 6.74 -12.35
CA ALA A 244 -22.15 5.56 -11.49
C ALA A 244 -20.78 4.90 -11.32
N ASP A 245 -19.89 5.01 -12.32
CA ASP A 245 -18.54 4.47 -12.33
C ASP A 245 -17.70 5.02 -11.18
N LEU A 246 -17.78 6.34 -10.96
CA LEU A 246 -16.97 7.05 -9.97
C LEU A 246 -17.68 7.22 -8.61
N ALA A 247 -18.85 6.60 -8.44
CA ALA A 247 -19.58 6.62 -7.18
C ALA A 247 -18.79 6.05 -5.98
N PRO A 248 -17.91 5.05 -6.13
CA PRO A 248 -17.07 4.58 -5.02
C PRO A 248 -16.25 5.69 -4.37
N PHE A 249 -15.71 6.63 -5.15
CA PHE A 249 -14.89 7.75 -4.64
C PHE A 249 -15.66 8.82 -3.86
N ARG A 250 -16.93 8.58 -3.54
CA ARG A 250 -17.77 9.39 -2.65
C ARG A 250 -18.14 8.66 -1.37
N LYS A 251 -17.47 7.54 -1.10
CA LYS A 251 -17.66 6.70 0.09
C LYS A 251 -16.38 6.66 0.91
N GLU A 252 -16.46 6.03 2.07
CA GLU A 252 -15.32 5.84 2.96
C GLU A 252 -14.35 4.78 2.42
N PHE A 253 -13.05 5.04 2.61
CA PHE A 253 -11.94 4.15 2.28
C PHE A 253 -11.09 3.89 3.53
N PHE A 254 -10.41 2.75 3.57
CA PHE A 254 -9.42 2.39 4.59
C PHE A 254 -8.02 2.26 3.97
N PHE A 255 -6.99 2.48 4.78
CA PHE A 255 -5.59 2.37 4.35
C PHE A 255 -5.10 0.94 4.24
N ILE A 256 -4.18 0.72 3.31
CA ILE A 256 -3.35 -0.47 3.18
C ILE A 256 -1.91 -0.04 2.87
N PHE A 257 -0.95 -0.55 3.66
CA PHE A 257 0.49 -0.31 3.50
C PHE A 257 1.20 -1.65 3.36
N ASN A 258 1.97 -1.84 2.31
CA ASN A 258 2.68 -3.10 2.07
C ASN A 258 3.95 -2.93 1.22
N ILE A 259 4.80 -3.94 1.26
CA ILE A 259 5.81 -4.20 0.23
C ILE A 259 5.45 -5.52 -0.42
N ALA A 260 5.06 -5.52 -1.69
CA ALA A 260 4.98 -6.73 -2.48
C ALA A 260 6.37 -7.10 -3.02
N VAL A 261 6.61 -8.40 -3.22
CA VAL A 261 7.85 -8.93 -3.80
C VAL A 261 7.49 -9.74 -5.03
N GLY A 262 8.02 -9.34 -6.19
CA GLY A 262 7.63 -9.92 -7.46
C GLY A 262 6.23 -9.49 -7.92
N GLY A 263 5.80 -10.06 -9.02
CA GLY A 263 4.48 -9.82 -9.58
C GLY A 263 4.52 -9.36 -11.04
N ASN A 264 3.34 -9.24 -11.61
CA ASN A 264 3.17 -8.95 -13.04
C ASN A 264 3.76 -7.59 -13.46
N TRP A 265 3.72 -6.61 -12.60
CA TRP A 265 4.16 -5.24 -12.92
C TRP A 265 5.63 -4.99 -12.60
N PRO A 266 6.16 -5.25 -11.39
CA PRO A 266 7.57 -5.03 -11.10
C PRO A 266 8.47 -6.05 -11.80
N GLY A 267 7.96 -7.23 -12.17
CA GLY A 267 8.74 -8.41 -12.45
C GLY A 267 9.24 -9.07 -11.15
N TYR A 268 10.13 -10.02 -11.26
CA TYR A 268 10.62 -10.77 -10.09
C TYR A 268 11.99 -10.28 -9.63
N PRO A 269 12.34 -10.48 -8.34
CA PRO A 269 13.68 -10.29 -7.84
C PRO A 269 14.71 -11.08 -8.65
N ASN A 270 15.95 -10.59 -8.68
CA ASN A 270 17.07 -11.25 -9.31
C ASN A 270 18.34 -11.05 -8.46
N ASN A 271 19.48 -11.51 -8.93
CA ASN A 271 20.75 -11.44 -8.20
C ASN A 271 21.22 -10.03 -7.83
N SER A 272 20.59 -8.98 -8.34
CA SER A 272 20.85 -7.58 -7.95
C SER A 272 19.94 -7.09 -6.81
N THR A 273 18.91 -7.85 -6.46
CA THR A 273 18.02 -7.50 -5.37
C THR A 273 18.65 -7.90 -4.04
N VAL A 274 18.84 -6.93 -3.17
CA VAL A 274 19.44 -7.17 -1.85
C VAL A 274 18.33 -7.19 -0.81
N PHE A 275 18.27 -8.23 0.01
CA PHE A 275 17.35 -8.36 1.13
C PHE A 275 18.09 -8.22 2.48
N PRO A 276 17.42 -7.81 3.55
CA PRO A 276 16.02 -7.36 3.60
C PRO A 276 15.82 -5.95 3.03
N GLN A 277 14.66 -5.71 2.42
CA GLN A 277 14.22 -4.39 1.98
C GLN A 277 13.24 -3.80 3.00
N ARG A 278 13.25 -2.48 3.18
CA ARG A 278 12.43 -1.82 4.22
C ARG A 278 11.75 -0.57 3.68
N MET A 279 10.44 -0.49 3.92
CA MET A 279 9.68 0.76 3.85
C MET A 279 9.58 1.32 5.26
N VAL A 280 9.95 2.58 5.42
CA VAL A 280 9.91 3.28 6.71
C VAL A 280 8.86 4.38 6.61
N VAL A 281 7.83 4.32 7.46
CA VAL A 281 6.78 5.33 7.51
C VAL A 281 6.92 6.12 8.81
N ASP A 282 7.16 7.44 8.69
CA ASP A 282 7.31 8.35 9.81
C ASP A 282 5.95 8.75 10.39
N TYR A 283 5.00 9.08 9.50
CA TYR A 283 3.63 9.37 9.90
C TYR A 283 2.64 9.19 8.76
N VAL A 284 1.39 9.04 9.14
CA VAL A 284 0.20 9.26 8.31
C VAL A 284 -0.73 10.23 9.02
N ARG A 285 -1.21 11.22 8.28
CA ARG A 285 -2.07 12.28 8.81
C ARG A 285 -3.21 12.58 7.87
#